data_894679958b5083a8ae6033cdadf51983
#
_entry.id   894679958b5083a8ae6033cdadf51983
#
_cell.length_a   1.000
_cell.length_b   1.000
_cell.length_c   1.000
_cell.angle_alpha   90.00
_cell.angle_beta   90.00
_cell.angle_gamma   90.00
#
_symmetry.space_group_name_H-M   'P 1'
#
loop_
_entity.id
_entity.type
_entity.pdbx_description
1 polymer ?
#
loop_
_entity_poly.entity_id
_entity_poly.type
_entity_poly.pdbx_seq_one_letter_code
_entity_poly.pdbx_strand_id
1 'polypeptide(L)'
;YLDKATSFLLNGISHPSDVASEQMFRGRPLREWSCGFNFTPNYSLDHHGYLNVGYMVISLSNVAMLHFNFRERGQSAPPEVYHHAEELWKVVKQFLFPDGRLLRIGGDTRARYTYCQCYAVPMWLLAADRFADRDAARFEKNWLDIVRSEMEYSGDGGCYTKRLANLRKTSYYYFCRLESDHLLSLSFGARWRKEFPLAAPSD
;
A
#
# COMPACT_ATOMS: atom_id res chain seq x y z
N TYR A 1 7.79 15.50 -19.99
CA TYR A 1 7.06 14.42 -19.32
C TYR A 1 7.85 13.85 -18.13
N LEU A 2 9.16 13.63 -18.29
CA LEU A 2 10.00 12.98 -17.30
C LEU A 2 10.12 13.81 -16.02
N ASP A 3 10.35 15.12 -16.12
CA ASP A 3 10.40 16.02 -14.97
C ASP A 3 9.07 16.05 -14.20
N LYS A 4 7.96 16.04 -14.93
CA LYS A 4 6.64 15.98 -14.29
C LYS A 4 6.43 14.67 -13.55
N ALA A 5 6.85 13.55 -14.11
CA ALA A 5 6.79 12.25 -13.45
C ALA A 5 7.68 12.22 -12.19
N THR A 6 8.91 12.74 -12.28
CA THR A 6 9.82 12.88 -11.13
C THR A 6 9.19 13.74 -10.02
N SER A 7 8.61 14.89 -10.38
CA SER A 7 7.92 15.74 -9.39
C SER A 7 6.78 14.99 -8.70
N PHE A 8 5.94 14.23 -9.43
CA PHE A 8 4.88 13.44 -8.81
C PHE A 8 5.40 12.35 -7.88
N LEU A 9 6.49 11.67 -8.26
CA LEU A 9 7.10 10.63 -7.43
C LEU A 9 7.62 11.21 -6.11
N LEU A 10 8.40 12.30 -6.18
CA LEU A 10 8.98 12.93 -5.01
C LEU A 10 7.93 13.60 -4.09
N ASN A 11 6.80 14.06 -4.65
CA ASN A 11 5.72 14.64 -3.85
C ASN A 11 4.63 13.62 -3.47
N GLY A 12 4.75 12.37 -3.86
CA GLY A 12 3.80 11.30 -3.50
C GLY A 12 3.84 10.95 -2.02
N ILE A 13 5.04 10.87 -1.44
CA ILE A 13 5.29 10.75 0.01
C ILE A 13 6.24 11.88 0.37
N SER A 14 5.72 13.08 0.57
CA SER A 14 6.55 14.26 0.85
C SER A 14 6.56 14.60 2.35
N HIS A 15 7.75 14.89 2.86
CA HIS A 15 8.03 15.15 4.27
C HIS A 15 8.39 16.64 4.49
N PRO A 16 8.15 17.24 5.67
CA PRO A 16 8.52 18.62 5.95
C PRO A 16 9.98 18.98 5.71
N SER A 17 10.91 18.03 5.84
CA SER A 17 12.33 18.27 5.55
C SER A 17 12.65 18.46 4.07
N ASP A 18 11.77 18.04 3.16
CA ASP A 18 12.04 18.06 1.72
C ASP A 18 12.16 19.49 1.18
N VAL A 19 11.44 20.42 1.78
CA VAL A 19 11.45 21.84 1.37
C VAL A 19 12.81 22.53 1.53
N ALA A 20 13.71 21.96 2.33
CA ALA A 20 15.06 22.48 2.55
C ALA A 20 16.16 21.45 2.19
N SER A 21 15.79 20.32 1.58
CA SER A 21 16.73 19.22 1.31
C SER A 21 17.60 19.51 0.09
N GLU A 22 18.91 19.32 0.28
CA GLU A 22 19.94 19.40 -0.77
C GLU A 22 20.16 18.04 -1.47
N GLN A 23 19.41 17.00 -1.13
CA GLN A 23 19.51 15.71 -1.79
C GLN A 23 19.22 15.85 -3.29
N MET A 24 20.13 15.33 -4.12
CA MET A 24 20.05 15.51 -5.57
C MET A 24 19.21 14.42 -6.24
N PHE A 25 18.24 14.86 -7.04
CA PHE A 25 17.47 14.03 -7.95
C PHE A 25 17.53 14.62 -9.36
N ARG A 26 18.00 13.84 -10.33
CA ARG A 26 18.09 14.25 -11.74
C ARG A 26 18.77 15.61 -11.95
N GLY A 27 19.86 15.84 -11.19
CA GLY A 27 20.67 17.06 -11.32
C GLY A 27 20.09 18.31 -10.65
N ARG A 28 18.99 18.19 -9.87
CA ARG A 28 18.42 19.28 -9.09
C ARG A 28 18.21 18.83 -7.63
N PRO A 29 18.39 19.73 -6.65
CA PRO A 29 18.13 19.41 -5.25
C PRO A 29 16.63 19.20 -5.00
N LEU A 30 16.31 18.34 -4.03
CA LEU A 30 14.92 17.96 -3.70
C LEU A 30 14.04 19.17 -3.40
N ARG A 31 14.59 20.23 -2.72
CA ARG A 31 13.83 21.46 -2.44
C ARG A 31 13.26 22.14 -3.69
N GLU A 32 13.88 21.96 -4.87
CA GLU A 32 13.38 22.50 -6.13
C GLU A 32 12.28 21.67 -6.78
N TRP A 33 12.13 20.42 -6.33
CA TRP A 33 11.05 19.51 -6.73
C TRP A 33 9.86 19.58 -5.79
N SER A 34 10.10 19.97 -4.53
CA SER A 34 9.09 19.97 -3.46
C SER A 34 8.01 21.02 -3.72
N CYS A 35 6.75 20.59 -3.60
CA CYS A 35 5.57 21.44 -3.63
C CYS A 35 4.97 21.66 -2.23
N GLY A 36 5.71 21.31 -1.18
CA GLY A 36 5.26 21.24 0.20
C GLY A 36 5.33 19.83 0.75
N PHE A 37 4.50 19.53 1.75
CA PHE A 37 4.47 18.19 2.34
C PHE A 37 3.03 17.71 2.54
N ASN A 38 2.82 16.40 2.41
CA ASN A 38 1.55 15.74 2.66
C ASN A 38 1.61 14.76 3.85
N PHE A 39 2.80 14.44 4.33
CA PHE A 39 3.00 13.66 5.55
C PHE A 39 3.54 14.54 6.69
N THR A 40 3.22 14.17 7.91
CA THR A 40 3.72 14.83 9.13
C THR A 40 5.18 14.46 9.39
N PRO A 41 5.88 15.11 10.36
CA PRO A 41 7.27 14.76 10.69
C PRO A 41 7.51 13.32 11.14
N ASN A 42 6.47 12.59 11.54
CA ASN A 42 6.54 11.18 11.89
C ASN A 42 5.94 10.25 10.80
N TYR A 43 5.86 10.72 9.56
CA TYR A 43 5.29 10.00 8.41
C TYR A 43 3.84 9.55 8.59
N SER A 44 3.06 10.18 9.45
CA SER A 44 1.62 9.96 9.47
C SER A 44 0.91 10.85 8.44
N LEU A 45 -0.22 10.36 7.94
CA LEU A 45 -1.04 11.10 6.98
C LEU A 45 -2.34 11.53 7.63
N ASP A 46 -2.56 12.84 7.74
CA ASP A 46 -3.89 13.39 8.03
C ASP A 46 -4.71 13.43 6.74
N HIS A 47 -5.83 12.73 6.73
CA HIS A 47 -6.79 12.78 5.63
C HIS A 47 -8.20 12.63 6.19
N HIS A 48 -9.08 13.53 5.81
CA HIS A 48 -10.42 13.69 6.39
C HIS A 48 -10.43 14.07 7.89
N GLY A 49 -9.39 14.76 8.37
CA GLY A 49 -9.31 15.24 9.74
C GLY A 49 -8.93 14.19 10.77
N TYR A 50 -8.30 13.09 10.34
CA TYR A 50 -7.77 12.06 11.24
C TYR A 50 -6.57 11.31 10.62
N LEU A 51 -5.80 10.62 11.47
CA LEU A 51 -4.74 9.74 11.02
C LEU A 51 -5.32 8.61 10.13
N ASN A 52 -4.97 8.62 8.87
CA ASN A 52 -5.55 7.69 7.89
C ASN A 52 -4.55 6.61 7.48
N VAL A 53 -4.49 5.53 8.25
CA VAL A 53 -3.61 4.39 7.99
C VAL A 53 -3.88 3.75 6.62
N GLY A 54 -5.14 3.69 6.20
CA GLY A 54 -5.50 3.11 4.92
C GLY A 54 -4.88 3.86 3.73
N TYR A 55 -4.87 5.19 3.76
CA TYR A 55 -4.23 5.98 2.69
C TYR A 55 -2.70 5.92 2.75
N MET A 56 -2.12 5.71 3.94
CA MET A 56 -0.68 5.40 4.06
C MET A 56 -0.34 4.08 3.35
N VAL A 57 -1.20 3.06 3.50
CA VAL A 57 -1.09 1.78 2.77
C VAL A 57 -1.22 1.98 1.27
N ILE A 58 -2.18 2.79 0.79
CA ILE A 58 -2.35 3.09 -0.64
C ILE A 58 -1.10 3.74 -1.22
N SER A 59 -0.48 4.67 -0.49
CA SER A 59 0.76 5.32 -0.95
C SER A 59 1.87 4.29 -1.19
N LEU A 60 2.08 3.36 -0.25
CA LEU A 60 3.05 2.27 -0.41
C LEU A 60 2.65 1.27 -1.50
N SER A 61 1.36 0.99 -1.66
CA SER A 61 0.86 0.13 -2.72
C SER A 61 1.13 0.72 -4.11
N ASN A 62 1.01 2.03 -4.29
CA ASN A 62 1.38 2.71 -5.53
C ASN A 62 2.88 2.58 -5.83
N VAL A 63 3.74 2.70 -4.81
CA VAL A 63 5.18 2.43 -4.95
C VAL A 63 5.43 0.99 -5.37
N ALA A 64 4.71 0.02 -4.78
CA ALA A 64 4.79 -1.40 -5.15
C ALA A 64 4.43 -1.65 -6.62
N MET A 65 3.36 -1.03 -7.10
CA MET A 65 2.94 -1.13 -8.51
C MET A 65 4.05 -0.69 -9.47
N LEU A 66 4.70 0.44 -9.17
CA LEU A 66 5.82 0.93 -9.97
C LEU A 66 7.03 0.01 -9.84
N HIS A 67 7.40 -0.40 -8.64
CA HIS A 67 8.52 -1.30 -8.38
C HIS A 67 8.42 -2.58 -9.20
N PHE A 68 7.31 -3.31 -9.09
CA PHE A 68 7.13 -4.56 -9.82
C PHE A 68 6.96 -4.35 -11.33
N ASN A 69 6.37 -3.24 -11.77
CA ASN A 69 6.28 -2.90 -13.19
C ASN A 69 7.66 -2.72 -13.83
N PHE A 70 8.61 -2.09 -13.14
CA PHE A 70 10.01 -2.02 -13.60
C PHE A 70 10.67 -3.40 -13.59
N ARG A 71 10.48 -4.18 -12.52
CA ARG A 71 11.04 -5.54 -12.43
C ARG A 71 10.56 -6.47 -13.54
N GLU A 72 9.28 -6.44 -13.87
CA GLU A 72 8.68 -7.22 -14.97
C GLU A 72 9.32 -6.90 -16.33
N ARG A 73 9.90 -5.70 -16.46
CA ARG A 73 10.66 -5.29 -17.66
C ARG A 73 12.15 -5.56 -17.57
N GLY A 74 12.62 -6.22 -16.52
CA GLY A 74 14.05 -6.41 -16.27
C GLY A 74 14.79 -5.10 -15.96
N GLN A 75 14.09 -4.08 -15.49
CA GLN A 75 14.63 -2.75 -15.19
C GLN A 75 14.62 -2.46 -13.69
N SER A 76 15.59 -1.66 -13.25
CA SER A 76 15.56 -1.10 -11.91
C SER A 76 14.71 0.16 -11.89
N ALA A 77 13.81 0.26 -10.92
CA ALA A 77 13.07 1.50 -10.71
C ALA A 77 14.01 2.63 -10.25
N PRO A 78 13.82 3.86 -10.73
CA PRO A 78 14.65 4.98 -10.32
C PRO A 78 14.44 5.31 -8.83
N PRO A 79 15.44 5.90 -8.15
CA PRO A 79 15.41 6.14 -6.71
C PRO A 79 14.22 6.99 -6.26
N GLU A 80 13.71 7.87 -7.11
CA GLU A 80 12.55 8.72 -6.86
C GLU A 80 11.28 7.92 -6.53
N VAL A 81 11.17 6.69 -7.05
CA VAL A 81 10.03 5.79 -6.76
C VAL A 81 9.97 5.42 -5.27
N TYR A 82 11.12 5.36 -4.61
CA TYR A 82 11.23 4.90 -3.23
C TYR A 82 11.39 6.05 -2.21
N HIS A 83 11.22 7.29 -2.66
CA HIS A 83 11.37 8.46 -1.79
C HIS A 83 10.44 8.33 -0.57
N HIS A 84 11.04 8.31 0.63
CA HIS A 84 10.38 8.10 1.93
C HIS A 84 9.53 6.82 2.08
N ALA A 85 9.57 5.90 1.13
CA ALA A 85 8.72 4.71 1.17
C ALA A 85 9.11 3.75 2.31
N GLU A 86 10.40 3.60 2.61
CA GLU A 86 10.86 2.74 3.69
C GLU A 86 10.52 3.31 5.08
N GLU A 87 10.65 4.63 5.26
CA GLU A 87 10.27 5.33 6.48
C GLU A 87 8.77 5.20 6.72
N LEU A 88 7.97 5.43 5.70
CA LEU A 88 6.52 5.23 5.77
C LEU A 88 6.16 3.78 6.11
N TRP A 89 6.86 2.80 5.52
CA TRP A 89 6.64 1.39 5.86
C TRP A 89 6.89 1.11 7.34
N LYS A 90 7.98 1.63 7.91
CA LYS A 90 8.30 1.46 9.35
C LYS A 90 7.19 1.99 10.24
N VAL A 91 6.51 3.05 9.84
CA VAL A 91 5.36 3.60 10.56
C VAL A 91 4.11 2.76 10.36
N VAL A 92 3.77 2.40 9.11
CA VAL A 92 2.59 1.58 8.81
C VAL A 92 2.67 0.22 9.50
N LYS A 93 3.87 -0.38 9.57
CA LYS A 93 4.10 -1.65 10.26
C LYS A 93 3.64 -1.65 11.72
N GLN A 94 3.71 -0.50 12.41
CA GLN A 94 3.25 -0.36 13.80
C GLN A 94 1.72 -0.38 13.93
N PHE A 95 1.00 -0.20 12.83
CA PHE A 95 -0.47 -0.25 12.77
C PHE A 95 -1.00 -1.58 12.23
N LEU A 96 -0.16 -2.61 12.15
CA LEU A 96 -0.57 -3.95 11.72
C LEU A 96 -0.73 -4.88 12.92
N PHE A 97 -1.84 -5.60 12.95
CA PHE A 97 -1.99 -6.76 13.82
C PHE A 97 -1.19 -7.95 13.27
N PRO A 98 -0.84 -8.94 14.11
CA PRO A 98 -0.09 -10.12 13.66
C PRO A 98 -0.74 -10.90 12.51
N ASP A 99 -2.05 -10.81 12.37
CA ASP A 99 -2.84 -11.43 11.29
C ASP A 99 -2.94 -10.58 10.00
N GLY A 100 -2.20 -9.48 9.93
CA GLY A 100 -2.17 -8.58 8.77
C GLY A 100 -3.30 -7.56 8.72
N ARG A 101 -4.24 -7.56 9.67
CA ARG A 101 -5.26 -6.51 9.72
C ARG A 101 -4.67 -5.17 10.12
N LEU A 102 -5.17 -4.11 9.51
CA LEU A 102 -4.81 -2.74 9.88
C LEU A 102 -5.52 -2.30 11.15
N LEU A 103 -4.80 -1.61 12.02
CA LEU A 103 -5.39 -0.92 13.16
C LEU A 103 -6.32 0.18 12.65
N ARG A 104 -7.55 0.16 13.14
CA ARG A 104 -8.56 1.14 12.80
C ARG A 104 -8.42 2.37 13.68
N ILE A 105 -8.13 3.52 13.07
CA ILE A 105 -8.02 4.82 13.74
C ILE A 105 -8.94 5.81 13.04
N GLY A 106 -9.65 6.62 13.82
CA GLY A 106 -10.48 7.71 13.33
C GLY A 106 -11.93 7.37 13.02
N GLY A 107 -12.65 8.36 12.51
CA GLY A 107 -14.11 8.34 12.41
C GLY A 107 -14.68 7.72 11.14
N ASP A 108 -13.95 7.69 10.03
CA ASP A 108 -14.43 7.09 8.78
C ASP A 108 -14.16 5.60 8.74
N THR A 109 -15.04 4.88 9.30
CA THR A 109 -14.81 3.55 9.85
C THR A 109 -15.51 2.44 9.11
N ARG A 110 -16.21 2.72 8.03
CA ARG A 110 -17.02 1.74 7.34
C ARG A 110 -16.31 1.13 6.15
N ALA A 111 -16.93 1.25 5.00
CA ALA A 111 -16.44 0.70 3.74
C ALA A 111 -15.04 1.19 3.35
N ARG A 112 -14.70 2.45 3.63
CA ARG A 112 -13.39 3.02 3.28
C ARG A 112 -12.23 2.37 4.00
N TYR A 113 -12.42 1.99 5.25
CA TYR A 113 -11.39 1.30 6.00
C TYR A 113 -11.12 -0.10 5.44
N THR A 114 -12.18 -0.86 5.23
CA THR A 114 -12.09 -2.18 4.58
C THR A 114 -11.52 -2.06 3.17
N TYR A 115 -11.91 -1.01 2.44
CA TYR A 115 -11.39 -0.69 1.12
C TYR A 115 -9.86 -0.56 1.10
N CYS A 116 -9.29 0.16 2.06
CA CYS A 116 -7.84 0.34 2.13
C CYS A 116 -7.09 -0.94 2.50
N GLN A 117 -7.69 -1.85 3.23
CA GLN A 117 -7.10 -3.13 3.60
C GLN A 117 -6.76 -3.99 2.37
N CYS A 118 -7.53 -3.92 1.30
CA CYS A 118 -7.26 -4.68 0.08
C CYS A 118 -5.92 -4.34 -0.59
N TYR A 119 -5.41 -3.13 -0.39
CA TYR A 119 -4.13 -2.71 -0.94
C TYR A 119 -2.89 -3.16 -0.12
N ALA A 120 -3.08 -3.86 0.98
CA ALA A 120 -1.97 -4.29 1.81
C ALA A 120 -1.07 -5.34 1.14
N VAL A 121 -1.61 -6.22 0.29
CA VAL A 121 -0.82 -7.27 -0.39
C VAL A 121 0.32 -6.68 -1.24
N PRO A 122 0.09 -5.75 -2.16
CA PRO A 122 1.18 -5.08 -2.89
C PRO A 122 2.22 -4.44 -1.96
N MET A 123 1.79 -3.77 -0.91
CA MET A 123 2.68 -3.14 0.07
C MET A 123 3.59 -4.15 0.76
N TRP A 124 3.05 -5.29 1.21
CA TRP A 124 3.86 -6.33 1.87
C TRP A 124 4.87 -6.95 0.90
N LEU A 125 4.50 -7.18 -0.34
CA LEU A 125 5.43 -7.69 -1.35
C LEU A 125 6.57 -6.70 -1.62
N LEU A 126 6.28 -5.40 -1.68
CA LEU A 126 7.30 -4.37 -1.76
C LEU A 126 8.23 -4.41 -0.54
N ALA A 127 7.66 -4.49 0.67
CA ALA A 127 8.45 -4.50 1.90
C ALA A 127 9.35 -5.74 2.00
N ALA A 128 8.84 -6.91 1.60
CA ALA A 128 9.62 -8.14 1.57
C ALA A 128 10.76 -8.08 0.53
N ASP A 129 10.49 -7.57 -0.67
CA ASP A 129 11.43 -7.57 -1.78
C ASP A 129 12.44 -6.42 -1.70
N ARG A 130 11.96 -5.20 -1.51
CA ARG A 130 12.79 -3.99 -1.59
C ARG A 130 13.41 -3.58 -0.27
N PHE A 131 12.70 -3.79 0.85
CA PHE A 131 13.16 -3.40 2.19
C PHE A 131 13.68 -4.60 2.99
N ALA A 132 13.67 -5.81 2.41
CA ALA A 132 14.11 -7.05 3.05
C ALA A 132 13.43 -7.33 4.41
N ASP A 133 12.18 -6.88 4.56
CA ASP A 133 11.42 -7.06 5.80
C ASP A 133 10.76 -8.45 5.83
N ARG A 134 11.29 -9.33 6.70
CA ARG A 134 10.81 -10.71 6.84
C ARG A 134 9.40 -10.81 7.44
N ASP A 135 8.98 -9.85 8.27
CA ASP A 135 7.63 -9.83 8.84
C ASP A 135 6.56 -9.58 7.79
N ALA A 136 6.89 -8.88 6.70
CA ALA A 136 5.96 -8.57 5.63
C ALA A 136 5.37 -9.85 5.01
N ALA A 137 6.19 -10.88 4.77
CA ALA A 137 5.73 -12.16 4.24
C ALA A 137 4.79 -12.89 5.21
N ARG A 138 5.03 -12.77 6.53
CA ARG A 138 4.15 -13.32 7.57
C ARG A 138 2.80 -12.60 7.61
N PHE A 139 2.79 -11.27 7.55
CA PHE A 139 1.55 -10.49 7.49
C PHE A 139 0.72 -10.86 6.26
N GLU A 140 1.37 -10.96 5.09
CA GLU A 140 0.71 -11.38 3.86
C GLU A 140 0.08 -12.77 4.01
N LYS A 141 0.86 -13.77 4.46
CA LYS A 141 0.36 -15.14 4.64
C LYS A 141 -0.86 -15.18 5.55
N ASN A 142 -0.76 -14.57 6.72
CA ASN A 142 -1.84 -14.60 7.71
C ASN A 142 -3.10 -13.88 7.21
N TRP A 143 -2.92 -12.78 6.48
CA TRP A 143 -4.05 -12.09 5.83
C TRP A 143 -4.68 -12.93 4.72
N LEU A 144 -3.90 -13.62 3.90
CA LEU A 144 -4.42 -14.51 2.85
C LEU A 144 -5.21 -15.69 3.43
N ASP A 145 -4.84 -16.18 4.62
CA ASP A 145 -5.61 -17.20 5.32
C ASP A 145 -6.99 -16.66 5.78
N ILE A 146 -7.06 -15.42 6.23
CA ILE A 146 -8.33 -14.73 6.52
C ILE A 146 -9.16 -14.60 5.24
N VAL A 147 -8.58 -14.12 4.15
CA VAL A 147 -9.28 -13.95 2.86
C VAL A 147 -9.83 -15.28 2.38
N ARG A 148 -9.05 -16.36 2.45
CA ARG A 148 -9.51 -17.69 2.10
C ARG A 148 -10.74 -18.10 2.89
N SER A 149 -10.69 -17.93 4.22
CA SER A 149 -11.83 -18.25 5.09
C SER A 149 -13.08 -17.42 4.77
N GLU A 150 -12.91 -16.15 4.41
CA GLU A 150 -14.02 -15.29 3.99
C GLU A 150 -14.62 -15.74 2.64
N MET A 151 -13.78 -16.13 1.68
CA MET A 151 -14.25 -16.66 0.40
C MET A 151 -14.99 -17.99 0.56
N GLU A 152 -14.49 -18.89 1.41
CA GLU A 152 -15.16 -20.15 1.75
C GLU A 152 -16.50 -19.88 2.44
N TYR A 153 -16.54 -18.94 3.39
CA TYR A 153 -17.79 -18.53 4.05
C TYR A 153 -18.77 -17.90 3.06
N SER A 154 -18.32 -17.10 2.11
CA SER A 154 -19.15 -16.50 1.05
C SER A 154 -19.77 -17.58 0.15
N GLY A 155 -18.97 -18.55 -0.30
CA GLY A 155 -19.43 -19.72 -1.03
C GLY A 155 -19.90 -19.47 -2.47
N ASP A 156 -19.72 -18.24 -2.98
CA ASP A 156 -20.16 -17.80 -4.31
C ASP A 156 -19.00 -17.27 -5.18
N GLY A 157 -17.75 -17.46 -4.70
CA GLY A 157 -16.54 -16.98 -5.37
C GLY A 157 -16.16 -15.53 -5.07
N GLY A 158 -16.99 -14.77 -4.36
CA GLY A 158 -16.67 -13.42 -3.90
C GLY A 158 -15.79 -13.42 -2.64
N CYS A 159 -15.04 -12.34 -2.45
CA CYS A 159 -14.18 -12.22 -1.28
C CYS A 159 -14.97 -12.02 0.01
N TYR A 160 -16.00 -11.16 -0.03
CA TYR A 160 -16.76 -10.77 1.17
C TYR A 160 -18.28 -10.69 0.95
N THR A 161 -18.81 -11.33 -0.07
CA THR A 161 -20.20 -11.17 -0.50
C THR A 161 -21.21 -11.38 0.62
N LYS A 162 -21.00 -12.42 1.43
CA LYS A 162 -21.88 -12.75 2.56
C LYS A 162 -21.68 -11.80 3.75
N ARG A 163 -20.42 -11.50 4.11
CA ARG A 163 -20.10 -10.58 5.20
C ARG A 163 -20.56 -9.16 4.92
N LEU A 164 -20.44 -8.70 3.69
CA LEU A 164 -20.81 -7.36 3.27
C LEU A 164 -22.20 -7.29 2.61
N ALA A 165 -23.06 -8.29 2.83
CA ALA A 165 -24.41 -8.32 2.25
C ALA A 165 -25.25 -7.07 2.57
N ASN A 166 -25.07 -6.48 3.76
CA ASN A 166 -25.73 -5.24 4.11
C ASN A 166 -25.18 -4.04 3.33
N LEU A 167 -23.85 -3.98 3.13
CA LEU A 167 -23.22 -2.94 2.31
C LEU A 167 -23.69 -3.02 0.85
N ARG A 168 -23.88 -4.22 0.32
CA ARG A 168 -24.46 -4.43 -1.03
C ARG A 168 -25.83 -3.78 -1.18
N LYS A 169 -26.65 -3.76 -0.11
CA LYS A 169 -27.98 -3.11 -0.11
C LYS A 169 -27.90 -1.59 0.08
N THR A 170 -26.98 -1.12 0.92
CA THR A 170 -26.89 0.29 1.31
C THR A 170 -25.97 1.12 0.44
N SER A 171 -24.95 0.50 -0.16
CA SER A 171 -24.00 1.15 -1.07
C SER A 171 -23.40 0.14 -2.04
N TYR A 172 -24.15 -0.17 -3.10
CA TYR A 172 -23.71 -1.13 -4.13
C TYR A 172 -22.38 -0.74 -4.78
N TYR A 173 -22.14 0.57 -4.97
CA TYR A 173 -20.87 1.08 -5.49
C TYR A 173 -19.67 0.65 -4.64
N TYR A 174 -19.74 0.88 -3.33
CA TYR A 174 -18.64 0.47 -2.43
C TYR A 174 -18.50 -1.04 -2.31
N PHE A 175 -19.61 -1.77 -2.34
CA PHE A 175 -19.56 -3.23 -2.36
C PHE A 175 -18.81 -3.75 -3.60
N CYS A 176 -19.18 -3.33 -4.81
CA CYS A 176 -18.50 -3.74 -6.04
C CYS A 176 -17.02 -3.34 -6.02
N ARG A 177 -16.72 -2.14 -5.53
CA ARG A 177 -15.35 -1.66 -5.46
C ARG A 177 -14.48 -2.47 -4.50
N LEU A 178 -15.00 -2.85 -3.33
CA LEU A 178 -14.27 -3.72 -2.40
C LEU A 178 -13.95 -5.07 -3.02
N GLU A 179 -14.90 -5.69 -3.68
CA GLU A 179 -14.69 -6.98 -4.37
C GLU A 179 -13.65 -6.83 -5.50
N SER A 180 -13.80 -5.83 -6.37
CA SER A 180 -12.89 -5.65 -7.52
C SER A 180 -11.47 -5.30 -7.09
N ASP A 181 -11.30 -4.37 -6.15
CA ASP A 181 -9.98 -3.94 -5.70
C ASP A 181 -9.27 -5.05 -4.93
N HIS A 182 -10.03 -5.88 -4.21
CA HIS A 182 -9.48 -7.05 -3.53
C HIS A 182 -8.95 -8.08 -4.51
N LEU A 183 -9.78 -8.47 -5.49
CA LEU A 183 -9.40 -9.43 -6.54
C LEU A 183 -8.21 -8.92 -7.35
N LEU A 184 -8.17 -7.63 -7.67
CA LEU A 184 -7.05 -7.02 -8.37
C LEU A 184 -5.75 -7.14 -7.56
N SER A 185 -5.79 -6.79 -6.28
CA SER A 185 -4.60 -6.87 -5.40
C SER A 185 -4.12 -8.30 -5.21
N LEU A 186 -5.04 -9.26 -5.06
CA LEU A 186 -4.72 -10.68 -4.99
C LEU A 186 -4.09 -11.19 -6.29
N SER A 187 -4.60 -10.75 -7.45
CA SER A 187 -4.06 -11.17 -8.76
C SER A 187 -2.66 -10.63 -9.00
N PHE A 188 -2.36 -9.39 -8.60
CA PHE A 188 -1.00 -8.87 -8.61
C PHE A 188 -0.09 -9.66 -7.68
N GLY A 189 -0.53 -9.94 -6.47
CA GLY A 189 0.23 -10.74 -5.51
C GLY A 189 0.57 -12.13 -6.07
N ALA A 190 -0.41 -12.84 -6.59
CA ALA A 190 -0.22 -14.16 -7.20
C ALA A 190 0.76 -14.11 -8.40
N ARG A 191 0.62 -13.11 -9.27
CA ARG A 191 1.51 -12.90 -10.41
C ARG A 191 2.94 -12.65 -9.98
N TRP A 192 3.18 -11.68 -9.09
CA TRP A 192 4.52 -11.32 -8.65
C TRP A 192 5.20 -12.44 -7.86
N ARG A 193 4.46 -13.17 -7.04
CA ARG A 193 4.96 -14.36 -6.37
C ARG A 193 5.39 -15.46 -7.35
N LYS A 194 4.70 -15.60 -8.47
CA LYS A 194 5.05 -16.56 -9.52
C LYS A 194 6.29 -16.12 -10.31
N GLU A 195 6.43 -14.84 -10.58
CA GLU A 195 7.48 -14.29 -11.43
C GLU A 195 8.79 -14.01 -10.68
N PHE A 196 8.72 -13.71 -9.37
CA PHE A 196 9.89 -13.30 -8.59
C PHE A 196 10.09 -14.20 -7.37
N PRO A 197 11.37 -14.51 -7.01
CA PRO A 197 11.70 -15.29 -5.82
C PRO A 197 11.57 -14.41 -4.56
N LEU A 198 10.35 -14.03 -4.20
CA LEU A 198 10.08 -13.24 -3.00
C LEU A 198 10.25 -14.08 -1.74
N ALA A 199 10.77 -13.48 -0.67
CA ALA A 199 10.99 -14.17 0.59
C ALA A 199 9.71 -14.89 1.06
N ALA A 200 9.84 -16.16 1.40
CA ALA A 200 8.77 -16.91 2.07
C ALA A 200 8.67 -16.47 3.54
N PRO A 201 7.49 -16.61 4.18
CA PRO A 201 7.38 -16.42 5.61
C PRO A 201 8.37 -17.34 6.34
N SER A 202 9.09 -16.82 7.32
CA SER A 202 9.80 -17.66 8.27
C SER A 202 8.77 -18.33 9.19
N ASP A 203 8.96 -19.61 9.43
CA ASP A 203 8.18 -20.37 10.41
C ASP A 203 8.32 -19.78 11.81
#